data_49ba86da0ba3e9838409cc2a0029fb19
#
_entry.id   49ba86da0ba3e9838409cc2a0029fb19
#
_cell.length_a   1.000
_cell.length_b   1.000
_cell.length_c   1.000
_cell.angle_alpha   90.00
_cell.angle_beta   90.00
_cell.angle_gamma   90.00
#
_symmetry.space_group_name_H-M   'P 1'
#
loop_
_entity.id
_entity.type
_entity.pdbx_description
1 polymer ?
#
loop_
_entity_poly.entity_id
_entity_poly.type
_entity_poly.pdbx_seq_one_letter_code
_entity_poly.pdbx_strand_id
1 'polypeptide(L)'
;RVTKMDKIQIKRSISIQLSPSGKIQFWMAPPRAFTLEEPPEFLAELCRILNQPTSLEDLCSRLKNTTSDASIANIIQCVKELYDYGVIEETESSQATSRYDRHELYYDIFGKSKEDYSVLKNKKVGLIGAGGIGSSVAMLLAAAGVGTIKLMDDDLLEETNLPRVVLLEEADVGLP
;
A
#
# COMPACT_ATOMS: atom_id res chain seq x y z
N ARG A 1 23.04 -8.97 5.71
CA ARG A 1 21.75 -9.33 5.06
C ARG A 1 21.55 -8.53 3.77
N VAL A 2 21.78 -7.21 3.76
CA VAL A 2 21.59 -6.31 2.60
C VAL A 2 22.42 -6.67 1.35
N THR A 3 23.55 -7.31 1.49
CA THR A 3 24.47 -7.69 0.36
C THR A 3 24.00 -8.86 -0.51
N LYS A 4 22.84 -9.46 -0.22
CA LYS A 4 22.32 -10.66 -0.93
C LYS A 4 20.94 -10.41 -1.55
N MET A 5 20.49 -9.15 -1.59
CA MET A 5 19.20 -8.77 -2.13
C MET A 5 19.25 -8.68 -3.65
N ASP A 6 18.34 -9.37 -4.34
CA ASP A 6 18.30 -9.35 -5.82
C ASP A 6 17.90 -7.96 -6.32
N LYS A 7 16.86 -7.35 -5.77
CA LYS A 7 16.44 -5.98 -6.05
C LYS A 7 15.82 -5.33 -4.82
N ILE A 8 16.00 -4.03 -4.69
CA ILE A 8 15.41 -3.19 -3.63
C ILE A 8 14.64 -2.02 -4.24
N GLN A 9 13.64 -1.56 -3.53
CA GLN A 9 12.87 -0.35 -3.88
C GLN A 9 12.38 0.37 -2.63
N ILE A 10 12.04 1.64 -2.77
CA ILE A 10 11.27 2.35 -1.74
C ILE A 10 9.87 1.76 -1.71
N LYS A 11 9.36 1.52 -0.51
CA LYS A 11 8.00 1.03 -0.32
C LYS A 11 6.98 1.97 -0.94
N ARG A 12 6.04 1.44 -1.69
CA ARG A 12 4.99 2.21 -2.37
C ARG A 12 4.04 2.93 -1.41
N SER A 13 4.00 2.53 -0.14
CA SER A 13 3.25 3.17 0.95
C SER A 13 3.92 4.43 1.49
N ILE A 14 5.17 4.72 1.09
CA ILE A 14 5.94 5.86 1.57
C ILE A 14 5.93 6.97 0.54
N SER A 15 5.60 8.18 0.98
CA SER A 15 5.73 9.39 0.18
C SER A 15 6.99 10.16 0.61
N ILE A 16 7.78 10.59 -0.36
CA ILE A 16 9.01 11.34 -0.12
C ILE A 16 8.82 12.76 -0.64
N GLN A 17 9.15 13.72 0.20
CA GLN A 17 9.07 15.14 -0.15
C GLN A 17 10.43 15.80 0.04
N LEU A 18 10.90 16.49 -1.02
CA LEU A 18 12.08 17.33 -0.97
C LEU A 18 11.65 18.76 -0.70
N SER A 19 12.22 19.36 0.34
CA SER A 19 12.05 20.77 0.66
C SER A 19 12.98 21.63 -0.19
N PRO A 20 12.60 22.88 -0.53
CA PRO A 20 13.50 23.85 -1.14
C PRO A 20 14.76 24.14 -0.30
N SER A 21 14.71 23.91 1.01
CA SER A 21 15.84 24.03 1.93
C SER A 21 16.79 22.81 1.92
N GLY A 22 16.57 21.82 1.05
CA GLY A 22 17.40 20.62 0.95
C GLY A 22 17.05 19.49 1.93
N LYS A 23 16.05 19.68 2.80
CA LYS A 23 15.59 18.62 3.72
C LYS A 23 14.81 17.56 2.96
N ILE A 24 14.93 16.31 3.40
CA ILE A 24 14.14 15.19 2.86
C ILE A 24 13.21 14.66 3.93
N GLN A 25 11.93 14.62 3.61
CA GLN A 25 10.89 14.15 4.51
C GLN A 25 10.28 12.85 3.98
N PHE A 26 10.25 11.85 4.85
CA PHE A 26 9.63 10.56 4.61
C PHE A 26 8.28 10.52 5.33
N TRP A 27 7.21 10.52 4.54
CA TRP A 27 5.85 10.44 5.05
C TRP A 27 5.42 8.99 5.17
N MET A 28 5.27 8.57 6.40
CA MET A 28 4.73 7.27 6.81
C MET A 28 3.60 7.54 7.79
N ALA A 29 2.78 6.54 8.11
CA ALA A 29 1.80 6.72 9.17
C ALA A 29 2.49 7.07 10.51
N PRO A 30 1.99 8.07 11.25
CA PRO A 30 2.53 8.36 12.58
C PRO A 30 2.57 7.12 13.47
N PRO A 31 3.60 6.89 14.29
CA PRO A 31 4.71 7.81 14.59
C PRO A 31 5.96 7.67 13.70
N ARG A 32 5.88 7.02 12.54
CA ARG A 32 7.04 6.64 11.74
C ARG A 32 7.53 7.72 10.76
N ALA A 33 6.77 8.79 10.55
CA ALA A 33 7.23 9.89 9.71
C ALA A 33 8.45 10.59 10.32
N PHE A 34 9.46 10.87 9.50
CA PHE A 34 10.67 11.56 9.94
C PHE A 34 11.24 12.48 8.85
N THR A 35 12.04 13.44 9.26
CA THR A 35 12.70 14.40 8.38
C THR A 35 14.20 14.33 8.62
N LEU A 36 14.97 14.27 7.53
CA LEU A 36 16.41 14.45 7.55
C LEU A 36 16.69 15.93 7.27
N GLU A 37 17.25 16.61 8.26
CA GLU A 37 17.57 18.03 8.19
C GLU A 37 18.78 18.30 7.28
N GLU A 38 19.79 17.43 7.37
CA GLU A 38 21.04 17.47 6.62
C GLU A 38 21.28 16.10 5.94
N PRO A 39 20.49 15.75 4.90
CA PRO A 39 20.66 14.49 4.21
C PRO A 39 21.97 14.47 3.41
N PRO A 40 22.57 13.28 3.19
CA PRO A 40 23.65 13.13 2.23
C PRO A 40 23.26 13.71 0.86
N GLU A 41 24.19 14.36 0.16
CA GLU A 41 23.91 15.01 -1.13
C GLU A 41 23.34 14.03 -2.17
N PHE A 42 23.79 12.76 -2.16
CA PHE A 42 23.32 11.73 -3.07
C PHE A 42 21.94 11.16 -2.71
N LEU A 43 21.37 11.44 -1.52
CA LEU A 43 20.16 10.77 -1.03
C LEU A 43 18.92 11.06 -1.90
N ALA A 44 18.77 12.28 -2.39
CA ALA A 44 17.67 12.64 -3.27
C ALA A 44 17.68 11.80 -4.57
N GLU A 45 18.85 11.62 -5.16
CA GLU A 45 19.03 10.81 -6.37
C GLU A 45 18.88 9.31 -6.05
N LEU A 46 19.36 8.85 -4.90
CA LEU A 46 19.12 7.49 -4.42
C LEU A 46 17.62 7.19 -4.34
N CYS A 47 16.86 8.08 -3.72
CA CYS A 47 15.41 7.95 -3.64
C CYS A 47 14.74 7.93 -5.02
N ARG A 48 15.22 8.75 -5.96
CA ARG A 48 14.70 8.78 -7.33
C ARG A 48 14.95 7.46 -8.07
N ILE A 49 16.14 6.88 -7.90
CA ILE A 49 16.50 5.59 -8.51
C ILE A 49 15.66 4.47 -7.90
N LEU A 50 15.56 4.42 -6.57
CA LEU A 50 14.83 3.39 -5.84
C LEU A 50 13.30 3.52 -5.91
N ASN A 51 12.77 4.49 -6.65
CA ASN A 51 11.35 4.51 -7.01
C ASN A 51 10.98 3.36 -7.96
N GLN A 52 11.99 2.65 -8.47
CA GLN A 52 11.86 1.44 -9.29
C GLN A 52 12.74 0.33 -8.71
N PRO A 53 12.34 -0.95 -8.87
CA PRO A 53 13.15 -2.08 -8.44
C PRO A 53 14.55 -2.05 -9.05
N THR A 54 15.57 -1.88 -8.22
CA THR A 54 16.96 -1.68 -8.65
C THR A 54 17.89 -2.59 -7.82
N SER A 55 18.85 -3.23 -8.47
CA SER A 55 19.88 -3.98 -7.76
C SER A 55 20.84 -3.06 -7.02
N LEU A 56 21.43 -3.52 -5.92
CA LEU A 56 22.40 -2.73 -5.17
C LEU A 56 23.63 -2.37 -6.03
N GLU A 57 24.03 -3.27 -6.92
CA GLU A 57 25.15 -3.04 -7.85
C GLU A 57 24.83 -1.90 -8.84
N ASP A 58 23.66 -1.93 -9.48
CA ASP A 58 23.22 -0.86 -10.39
C ASP A 58 23.06 0.48 -9.65
N LEU A 59 22.48 0.47 -8.45
CA LEU A 59 22.36 1.66 -7.61
C LEU A 59 23.74 2.28 -7.32
N CYS A 60 24.70 1.47 -6.85
CA CYS A 60 26.05 1.94 -6.58
C CYS A 60 26.75 2.46 -7.84
N SER A 61 26.58 1.78 -8.97
CA SER A 61 27.15 2.18 -10.25
C SER A 61 26.63 3.55 -10.70
N ARG A 62 25.35 3.81 -10.54
CA ARG A 62 24.69 5.06 -10.96
C ARG A 62 24.98 6.23 -10.03
N LEU A 63 25.15 5.97 -8.72
CA LEU A 63 25.40 7.02 -7.72
C LEU A 63 26.88 7.33 -7.54
N LYS A 64 27.77 6.38 -7.81
CA LYS A 64 29.21 6.58 -7.64
C LYS A 64 29.69 7.83 -8.38
N ASN A 65 30.35 8.73 -7.65
CA ASN A 65 30.91 9.98 -8.16
C ASN A 65 29.85 11.03 -8.62
N THR A 66 28.59 10.88 -8.26
CA THR A 66 27.58 11.94 -8.52
C THR A 66 27.75 13.13 -7.58
N THR A 67 28.20 12.88 -6.35
CA THR A 67 28.49 13.91 -5.34
C THR A 67 29.78 13.56 -4.59
N SER A 68 30.29 14.49 -3.80
CA SER A 68 31.56 14.31 -3.06
C SER A 68 31.45 13.21 -2.00
N ASP A 69 30.26 12.98 -1.47
CA ASP A 69 29.96 12.01 -0.41
C ASP A 69 29.45 10.64 -0.94
N ALA A 70 29.27 10.49 -2.26
CA ALA A 70 28.74 9.28 -2.90
C ALA A 70 29.80 8.16 -3.05
N SER A 71 30.43 7.77 -1.94
CA SER A 71 31.24 6.57 -1.91
C SER A 71 30.37 5.32 -1.83
N ILE A 72 30.87 4.18 -2.35
CA ILE A 72 30.15 2.89 -2.27
C ILE A 72 29.82 2.54 -0.81
N ALA A 73 30.74 2.80 0.12
CA ALA A 73 30.52 2.53 1.54
C ALA A 73 29.37 3.37 2.11
N ASN A 74 29.32 4.67 1.79
CA ASN A 74 28.27 5.57 2.25
C ASN A 74 26.91 5.20 1.65
N ILE A 75 26.87 4.82 0.36
CA ILE A 75 25.65 4.38 -0.31
C ILE A 75 25.09 3.12 0.35
N ILE A 76 25.96 2.12 0.60
CA ILE A 76 25.53 0.87 1.26
C ILE A 76 25.05 1.13 2.69
N GLN A 77 25.73 2.01 3.43
CA GLN A 77 25.33 2.37 4.78
C GLN A 77 23.96 3.06 4.79
N CYS A 78 23.75 4.02 3.89
CA CYS A 78 22.47 4.71 3.73
C CYS A 78 21.33 3.75 3.36
N VAL A 79 21.55 2.84 2.42
CA VAL A 79 20.58 1.80 2.05
C VAL A 79 20.22 0.94 3.26
N LYS A 80 21.22 0.53 4.06
CA LYS A 80 21.00 -0.25 5.27
C LYS A 80 20.14 0.49 6.29
N GLU A 81 20.44 1.76 6.55
CA GLU A 81 19.66 2.59 7.46
C GLU A 81 18.21 2.75 6.99
N LEU A 82 18.01 3.08 5.71
CA LEU A 82 16.67 3.18 5.13
C LEU A 82 15.89 1.85 5.18
N TYR A 83 16.59 0.71 5.04
CA TYR A 83 16.00 -0.60 5.20
C TYR A 83 15.59 -0.87 6.65
N ASP A 84 16.47 -0.57 7.61
CA ASP A 84 16.21 -0.75 9.04
C ASP A 84 15.08 0.17 9.53
N TYR A 85 14.94 1.37 8.96
CA TYR A 85 13.78 2.27 9.17
C TYR A 85 12.51 1.81 8.45
N GLY A 86 12.59 0.78 7.60
CA GLY A 86 11.46 0.25 6.85
C GLY A 86 11.01 1.13 5.67
N VAL A 87 11.89 1.99 5.16
CA VAL A 87 11.67 2.81 3.96
C VAL A 87 11.86 1.99 2.69
N ILE A 88 12.83 1.09 2.71
CA ILE A 88 13.19 0.21 1.59
C ILE A 88 12.68 -1.20 1.86
N GLU A 89 12.25 -1.89 0.82
CA GLU A 89 11.89 -3.31 0.83
C GLU A 89 12.66 -4.08 -0.24
N GLU A 90 12.83 -5.39 0.00
CA GLU A 90 13.22 -6.33 -1.05
C GLU A 90 12.03 -6.58 -1.97
N THR A 91 12.28 -6.64 -3.27
CA THR A 91 11.23 -6.92 -4.24
C THR A 91 11.73 -7.87 -5.33
N GLU A 92 10.88 -8.80 -5.70
CA GLU A 92 11.06 -9.56 -6.92
C GLU A 92 10.56 -8.74 -8.10
N SER A 93 11.22 -8.84 -9.25
CA SER A 93 10.86 -8.08 -10.45
C SER A 93 9.41 -8.36 -10.88
N SER A 94 8.62 -7.32 -11.01
CA SER A 94 7.21 -7.30 -11.42
C SER A 94 6.22 -7.95 -10.45
N GLN A 95 5.84 -7.23 -9.40
CA GLN A 95 4.62 -7.59 -8.68
C GLN A 95 3.41 -7.27 -9.57
N ALA A 96 2.68 -8.31 -9.96
CA ALA A 96 1.36 -8.12 -10.56
C ALA A 96 0.49 -7.32 -9.56
N THR A 97 -0.03 -6.19 -9.99
CA THR A 97 -0.95 -5.40 -9.17
C THR A 97 -2.24 -6.20 -8.94
N SER A 98 -2.53 -6.52 -7.70
CA SER A 98 -3.80 -7.16 -7.33
C SER A 98 -4.92 -6.11 -7.37
N ARG A 99 -6.19 -6.56 -7.52
CA ARG A 99 -7.35 -5.65 -7.36
C ARG A 99 -7.41 -5.00 -5.97
N TYR A 100 -6.71 -5.59 -5.01
CA TYR A 100 -6.64 -5.13 -3.61
C TYR A 100 -5.37 -4.35 -3.30
N ASP A 101 -4.57 -4.00 -4.30
CA ASP A 101 -3.30 -3.32 -4.14
C ASP A 101 -3.37 -2.08 -3.23
N ARG A 102 -4.43 -1.26 -3.36
CA ARG A 102 -4.64 -0.08 -2.50
C ARG A 102 -4.93 -0.44 -1.04
N HIS A 103 -5.65 -1.53 -0.80
CA HIS A 103 -5.89 -2.01 0.55
C HIS A 103 -4.62 -2.59 1.16
N GLU A 104 -3.82 -3.33 0.39
CA GLU A 104 -2.53 -3.86 0.82
C GLU A 104 -1.57 -2.72 1.22
N LEU A 105 -1.50 -1.64 0.42
CA LEU A 105 -0.74 -0.43 0.76
C LEU A 105 -1.25 0.25 2.03
N TYR A 106 -2.56 0.32 2.22
CA TYR A 106 -3.16 0.86 3.45
C TYR A 106 -2.74 0.05 4.69
N TYR A 107 -2.73 -1.28 4.59
CA TYR A 107 -2.27 -2.14 5.68
C TYR A 107 -0.77 -1.95 5.97
N ASP A 108 0.06 -1.83 4.92
CA ASP A 108 1.50 -1.59 5.07
C ASP A 108 1.80 -0.26 5.79
N ILE A 109 1.01 0.78 5.56
CA ILE A 109 1.10 2.06 6.29
C ILE A 109 1.05 1.84 7.81
N PHE A 110 0.21 0.91 8.28
CA PHE A 110 0.09 0.57 9.70
C PHE A 110 1.06 -0.52 10.16
N GLY A 111 2.03 -0.89 9.33
CA GLY A 111 3.01 -1.93 9.64
C GLY A 111 2.44 -3.35 9.63
N LYS A 112 1.36 -3.54 8.89
CA LYS A 112 0.76 -4.86 8.63
C LYS A 112 1.27 -5.40 7.30
N SER A 113 1.29 -6.71 7.17
CA SER A 113 1.74 -7.36 5.95
C SER A 113 0.59 -7.59 4.95
N LYS A 114 0.93 -7.97 3.72
CA LYS A 114 -0.04 -8.43 2.72
C LYS A 114 -0.78 -9.68 3.18
N GLU A 115 -0.11 -10.54 3.94
CA GLU A 115 -0.67 -11.75 4.55
C GLU A 115 -1.76 -11.37 5.57
N ASP A 116 -1.56 -10.30 6.36
CA ASP A 116 -2.58 -9.80 7.30
C ASP A 116 -3.85 -9.38 6.55
N TYR A 117 -3.71 -8.71 5.41
CA TYR A 117 -4.85 -8.37 4.57
C TYR A 117 -5.51 -9.60 3.95
N SER A 118 -4.73 -10.59 3.53
CA SER A 118 -5.23 -11.82 2.87
C SER A 118 -6.17 -12.63 3.75
N VAL A 119 -6.11 -12.45 5.07
CA VAL A 119 -7.03 -13.09 6.04
C VAL A 119 -8.50 -12.77 5.74
N LEU A 120 -8.81 -11.60 5.14
CA LEU A 120 -10.19 -11.24 4.78
C LEU A 120 -10.84 -12.22 3.81
N LYS A 121 -10.06 -12.81 2.89
CA LYS A 121 -10.54 -13.83 1.94
C LYS A 121 -11.11 -15.07 2.62
N ASN A 122 -10.70 -15.34 3.85
CA ASN A 122 -11.15 -16.49 4.63
C ASN A 122 -12.25 -16.14 5.63
N LYS A 123 -12.63 -14.86 5.73
CA LYS A 123 -13.69 -14.43 6.65
C LYS A 123 -15.08 -14.70 6.05
N LYS A 124 -16.00 -15.06 6.95
CA LYS A 124 -17.41 -15.24 6.64
C LYS A 124 -18.20 -14.24 7.48
N VAL A 125 -19.05 -13.45 6.83
CA VAL A 125 -19.86 -12.42 7.47
C VAL A 125 -21.33 -12.77 7.23
N GLY A 126 -22.10 -12.80 8.32
CA GLY A 126 -23.57 -12.82 8.24
C GLY A 126 -24.10 -11.39 8.30
N LEU A 127 -24.97 -11.02 7.38
CA LEU A 127 -25.60 -9.71 7.33
C LEU A 127 -27.12 -9.92 7.41
N ILE A 128 -27.73 -9.36 8.43
CA ILE A 128 -29.17 -9.40 8.65
C ILE A 128 -29.74 -8.05 8.23
N GLY A 129 -30.65 -8.06 7.28
CA GLY A 129 -31.19 -6.89 6.60
C GLY A 129 -30.36 -6.51 5.36
N ALA A 130 -30.97 -6.54 4.18
CA ALA A 130 -30.37 -6.17 2.91
C ALA A 130 -30.95 -4.86 2.32
N GLY A 131 -31.72 -4.12 3.08
CA GLY A 131 -32.25 -2.81 2.71
C GLY A 131 -31.17 -1.77 2.45
N GLY A 132 -31.48 -0.48 2.54
CA GLY A 132 -30.58 0.63 2.16
C GLY A 132 -29.19 0.58 2.81
N ILE A 133 -29.10 0.29 4.11
CA ILE A 133 -27.83 0.16 4.83
C ILE A 133 -27.17 -1.18 4.53
N GLY A 134 -27.93 -2.29 4.62
CA GLY A 134 -27.38 -3.63 4.46
C GLY A 134 -26.83 -3.88 3.06
N SER A 135 -27.52 -3.45 1.99
CA SER A 135 -27.01 -3.55 0.62
C SER A 135 -25.71 -2.78 0.42
N SER A 136 -25.61 -1.58 0.97
CA SER A 136 -24.37 -0.78 0.93
C SER A 136 -23.22 -1.46 1.71
N VAL A 137 -23.49 -2.00 2.89
CA VAL A 137 -22.51 -2.76 3.68
C VAL A 137 -22.06 -4.01 2.94
N ALA A 138 -22.99 -4.77 2.32
CA ALA A 138 -22.66 -5.95 1.54
C ALA A 138 -21.69 -5.61 0.40
N MET A 139 -21.96 -4.54 -0.34
CA MET A 139 -21.11 -4.05 -1.42
C MET A 139 -19.71 -3.69 -0.92
N LEU A 140 -19.62 -2.95 0.19
CA LEU A 140 -18.32 -2.55 0.76
C LEU A 140 -17.52 -3.75 1.27
N LEU A 141 -18.16 -4.73 1.91
CA LEU A 141 -17.52 -5.96 2.36
C LEU A 141 -17.00 -6.80 1.18
N ALA A 142 -17.80 -6.91 0.10
CA ALA A 142 -17.38 -7.59 -1.12
C ALA A 142 -16.20 -6.87 -1.78
N ALA A 143 -16.25 -5.54 -1.88
CA ALA A 143 -15.15 -4.72 -2.42
C ALA A 143 -13.88 -4.82 -1.57
N ALA A 144 -14.00 -4.96 -0.25
CA ALA A 144 -12.87 -5.19 0.65
C ALA A 144 -12.28 -6.60 0.55
N GLY A 145 -12.94 -7.54 -0.15
CA GLY A 145 -12.41 -8.89 -0.37
C GLY A 145 -12.77 -9.90 0.72
N VAL A 146 -13.85 -9.69 1.45
CA VAL A 146 -14.40 -10.69 2.36
C VAL A 146 -14.81 -11.95 1.57
N GLY A 147 -14.36 -13.11 2.01
CA GLY A 147 -14.50 -14.36 1.25
C GLY A 147 -15.92 -14.87 1.12
N THR A 148 -16.77 -14.67 2.13
CA THR A 148 -18.18 -15.10 2.10
C THR A 148 -19.05 -14.08 2.81
N ILE A 149 -20.13 -13.67 2.15
CA ILE A 149 -21.18 -12.86 2.76
C ILE A 149 -22.47 -13.67 2.67
N LYS A 150 -23.12 -13.90 3.79
CA LYS A 150 -24.46 -14.50 3.86
C LYS A 150 -25.44 -13.39 4.18
N LEU A 151 -26.36 -13.12 3.26
CA LEU A 151 -27.45 -12.17 3.45
C LEU A 151 -28.69 -12.92 3.99
N MET A 152 -29.40 -12.26 4.87
CA MET A 152 -30.70 -12.70 5.38
C MET A 152 -31.60 -11.48 5.46
N ASP A 153 -32.64 -11.50 4.66
CA ASP A 153 -33.72 -10.53 4.65
C ASP A 153 -35.00 -11.27 4.30
N ASP A 154 -36.09 -10.99 4.96
CA ASP A 154 -37.40 -11.63 4.74
C ASP A 154 -38.40 -10.69 4.05
N ASP A 155 -37.98 -9.45 3.79
CA ASP A 155 -38.76 -8.49 3.02
C ASP A 155 -38.64 -8.76 1.50
N LEU A 156 -39.68 -8.40 0.77
CA LEU A 156 -39.64 -8.30 -0.69
C LEU A 156 -39.20 -6.90 -1.09
N LEU A 157 -38.46 -6.78 -2.20
CA LEU A 157 -38.11 -5.48 -2.73
C LEU A 157 -39.39 -4.75 -3.22
N GLU A 158 -39.63 -3.57 -2.68
CA GLU A 158 -40.66 -2.64 -3.08
C GLU A 158 -40.09 -1.50 -3.92
N GLU A 159 -40.90 -0.89 -4.78
CA GLU A 159 -40.54 0.27 -5.57
C GLU A 159 -40.04 1.45 -4.67
N THR A 160 -40.66 1.59 -3.49
CA THR A 160 -40.28 2.60 -2.48
C THR A 160 -38.88 2.37 -1.88
N ASN A 161 -38.30 1.19 -2.09
CA ASN A 161 -36.94 0.87 -1.62
C ASN A 161 -35.85 1.36 -2.59
N LEU A 162 -36.14 1.37 -3.90
CA LEU A 162 -35.15 1.65 -4.96
C LEU A 162 -34.28 2.89 -4.74
N PRO A 163 -34.81 4.05 -4.25
CA PRO A 163 -33.99 5.23 -4.05
C PRO A 163 -32.87 5.07 -2.99
N ARG A 164 -32.94 4.02 -2.16
CA ARG A 164 -32.01 3.83 -1.03
C ARG A 164 -31.27 2.51 -1.01
N VAL A 165 -31.63 1.56 -1.87
CA VAL A 165 -30.88 0.31 -2.03
C VAL A 165 -29.86 0.45 -3.15
N VAL A 166 -28.74 -0.23 -3.03
CA VAL A 166 -27.71 -0.31 -4.07
C VAL A 166 -27.75 -1.68 -4.72
N LEU A 167 -27.36 -1.77 -6.00
CA LEU A 167 -27.26 -3.01 -6.78
C LEU A 167 -28.60 -3.67 -7.13
N LEU A 168 -29.72 -3.01 -6.90
CA LEU A 168 -31.07 -3.51 -7.26
C LEU A 168 -31.75 -2.53 -8.21
N GLU A 169 -32.53 -3.07 -9.15
CA GLU A 169 -33.16 -2.35 -10.25
C GLU A 169 -34.69 -2.50 -10.19
N GLU A 170 -35.41 -1.71 -10.98
CA GLU A 170 -36.86 -1.82 -11.11
C GLU A 170 -37.33 -3.24 -11.50
N ALA A 171 -36.50 -3.96 -12.27
CA ALA A 171 -36.79 -5.33 -12.67
C ALA A 171 -36.76 -6.33 -11.50
N ASP A 172 -36.15 -5.97 -10.38
CA ASP A 172 -36.02 -6.81 -9.19
C ASP A 172 -37.20 -6.64 -8.22
N VAL A 173 -38.09 -5.64 -8.44
CA VAL A 173 -39.26 -5.39 -7.59
C VAL A 173 -40.14 -6.62 -7.48
N GLY A 174 -40.46 -7.00 -6.25
CA GLY A 174 -41.26 -8.20 -5.93
C GLY A 174 -40.41 -9.46 -5.73
N LEU A 175 -39.10 -9.40 -5.92
CA LEU A 175 -38.18 -10.49 -5.57
C LEU A 175 -37.72 -10.37 -4.12
N PRO A 176 -37.36 -11.51 -3.46
CA PRO A 176 -36.79 -11.53 -2.11
C PRO A 176 -35.30 -11.13 -2.11
#